data_67ef1409664643fceff27e002002a2f7
#
_entry.id   67ef1409664643fceff27e002002a2f7
#
_cell.length_a   1.000
_cell.length_b   1.000
_cell.length_c   1.000
_cell.angle_alpha   90.00
_cell.angle_beta   90.00
_cell.angle_gamma   90.00
#
_symmetry.space_group_name_H-M   'P 1'
#
loop_
_entity.id
_entity.type
_entity.pdbx_description
1 polymer ?
#
loop_
_entity_poly.entity_id
_entity_poly.type
_entity_poly.pdbx_seq_one_letter_code
_entity_poly.pdbx_strand_id
1 'polypeptide(L)'
;MKKIFLIFALFLYKPLLAEDLEITKWFNQESQQFLEIMNDTSVDKSDFNKYEKFVEQNFALKSIAYGLINEKVIEGNDQETLLKYQKAFKKYLIKTIDNLANTSVSGDIILKDIDLKDKVYIINSNIKDGKSSISLYWKVVKINNDYKIIDVIVENTSYFVTKKSEFTKILRKNRGNLKKLIEILEKF
;
A
#
# COMPACT_ATOMS: atom_id res chain seq x y z
N MET A 1 39.53 -27.09 -43.65
CA MET A 1 39.30 -27.18 -42.20
C MET A 1 38.38 -25.98 -41.84
N LYS A 2 37.08 -26.22 -41.80
CA LYS A 2 36.06 -25.17 -41.39
C LYS A 2 35.91 -25.23 -39.88
N LYS A 3 36.35 -24.20 -39.18
CA LYS A 3 36.13 -24.04 -37.73
C LYS A 3 34.68 -23.62 -37.50
N ILE A 4 33.94 -24.50 -36.84
CA ILE A 4 32.60 -24.26 -36.35
C ILE A 4 32.72 -23.33 -35.14
N PHE A 5 32.32 -22.08 -35.30
CA PHE A 5 32.08 -21.17 -34.18
C PHE A 5 30.67 -21.45 -33.68
N LEU A 6 30.56 -22.34 -32.71
CA LEU A 6 29.30 -22.61 -32.03
C LEU A 6 29.02 -21.46 -31.07
N ILE A 7 27.96 -20.75 -31.37
CA ILE A 7 27.42 -19.59 -30.70
C ILE A 7 27.01 -20.00 -29.27
N PHE A 8 27.78 -19.52 -28.29
CA PHE A 8 27.38 -19.52 -26.88
C PHE A 8 26.61 -18.23 -26.58
N ALA A 9 25.41 -18.10 -27.18
CA ALA A 9 24.51 -16.94 -27.01
C ALA A 9 23.19 -17.37 -26.38
N LEU A 10 23.25 -18.20 -25.34
CA LEU A 10 22.08 -18.65 -24.63
C LEU A 10 22.40 -18.69 -23.15
N PHE A 11 22.20 -17.61 -22.45
CA PHE A 11 21.90 -17.59 -20.98
C PHE A 11 21.96 -16.17 -20.40
N LEU A 12 21.42 -15.18 -21.14
CA LEU A 12 21.05 -13.89 -20.54
C LEU A 12 19.52 -13.69 -20.53
N TYR A 13 18.74 -14.78 -20.56
CA TYR A 13 17.31 -14.74 -20.44
C TYR A 13 16.93 -15.08 -18.99
N LYS A 14 16.93 -14.10 -18.11
CA LYS A 14 15.80 -13.51 -17.35
C LYS A 14 15.38 -14.21 -16.07
N PRO A 15 15.80 -13.72 -14.92
CA PRO A 15 14.97 -13.75 -13.71
C PRO A 15 13.77 -12.78 -13.82
N LEU A 16 13.81 -11.76 -14.69
CA LEU A 16 12.77 -10.73 -14.83
C LEU A 16 11.37 -11.29 -15.16
N LEU A 17 11.26 -12.27 -16.06
CA LEU A 17 9.95 -12.85 -16.43
C LEU A 17 9.29 -13.65 -15.32
N ALA A 18 10.06 -14.29 -14.45
CA ALA A 18 9.52 -15.05 -13.32
C ALA A 18 9.00 -14.11 -12.22
N GLU A 19 9.71 -13.03 -11.97
CA GLU A 19 9.33 -12.02 -10.98
C GLU A 19 8.12 -11.20 -11.43
N ASP A 20 8.03 -10.85 -12.72
CA ASP A 20 6.85 -10.21 -13.31
C ASP A 20 5.60 -11.09 -13.19
N LEU A 21 5.75 -12.41 -13.34
CA LEU A 21 4.64 -13.36 -13.18
C LEU A 21 4.22 -13.48 -11.70
N GLU A 22 5.17 -13.47 -10.77
CA GLU A 22 4.90 -13.58 -9.35
C GLU A 22 4.15 -12.35 -8.82
N ILE A 23 4.60 -11.13 -9.14
CA ILE A 23 3.93 -9.89 -8.73
C ILE A 23 2.55 -9.76 -9.38
N THR A 24 2.39 -10.16 -10.63
CA THR A 24 1.09 -10.17 -11.33
C THR A 24 0.11 -11.10 -10.64
N LYS A 25 0.53 -12.30 -10.28
CA LYS A 25 -0.30 -13.28 -9.57
C LYS A 25 -0.69 -12.75 -8.19
N TRP A 26 0.27 -12.22 -7.44
CA TRP A 26 0.02 -11.61 -6.14
C TRP A 26 -0.99 -10.47 -6.26
N PHE A 27 -0.79 -9.53 -7.18
CA PHE A 27 -1.69 -8.39 -7.34
C PHE A 27 -3.12 -8.81 -7.69
N ASN A 28 -3.28 -9.75 -8.61
CA ASN A 28 -4.62 -10.24 -8.98
C ASN A 28 -5.31 -10.95 -7.81
N GLN A 29 -4.57 -11.71 -7.02
CA GLN A 29 -5.12 -12.38 -5.83
C GLN A 29 -5.54 -11.36 -4.76
N GLU A 30 -4.67 -10.42 -4.42
CA GLU A 30 -4.93 -9.45 -3.35
C GLU A 30 -5.97 -8.40 -3.75
N SER A 31 -6.01 -7.98 -5.00
CA SER A 31 -7.06 -7.08 -5.49
C SER A 31 -8.43 -7.73 -5.50
N GLN A 32 -8.53 -9.02 -5.84
CA GLN A 32 -9.77 -9.78 -5.75
C GLN A 32 -10.21 -9.94 -4.29
N GLN A 33 -9.31 -10.32 -3.38
CA GLN A 33 -9.60 -10.42 -1.95
C GLN A 33 -10.06 -9.07 -1.38
N PHE A 34 -9.44 -7.98 -1.79
CA PHE A 34 -9.87 -6.63 -1.39
C PHE A 34 -11.30 -6.33 -1.83
N LEU A 35 -11.65 -6.63 -3.08
CA LEU A 35 -13.01 -6.46 -3.59
C LEU A 35 -14.03 -7.35 -2.86
N GLU A 36 -13.68 -8.59 -2.55
CA GLU A 36 -14.52 -9.48 -1.76
C GLU A 36 -14.81 -8.90 -0.38
N ILE A 37 -13.78 -8.40 0.33
CA ILE A 37 -13.94 -7.75 1.62
C ILE A 37 -14.82 -6.49 1.53
N MET A 38 -14.64 -5.69 0.48
CA MET A 38 -15.43 -4.47 0.29
C MET A 38 -16.91 -4.75 -0.02
N ASN A 39 -17.18 -5.81 -0.78
CA ASN A 39 -18.53 -6.17 -1.25
C ASN A 39 -19.26 -7.09 -0.27
N ASP A 40 -18.62 -7.54 0.81
CA ASP A 40 -19.25 -8.40 1.80
C ASP A 40 -20.30 -7.62 2.62
N THR A 41 -21.57 -7.84 2.26
CA THR A 41 -22.73 -7.25 2.92
C THR A 41 -23.22 -8.09 4.11
N SER A 42 -22.67 -9.28 4.32
CA SER A 42 -23.07 -10.22 5.38
C SER A 42 -22.50 -9.88 6.76
N VAL A 43 -21.43 -9.09 6.78
CA VAL A 43 -20.73 -8.65 8.00
C VAL A 43 -21.26 -7.29 8.41
N ASP A 44 -21.49 -7.12 9.71
CA ASP A 44 -21.84 -5.82 10.30
C ASP A 44 -20.79 -4.78 9.83
N LYS A 45 -21.27 -3.67 9.29
CA LYS A 45 -20.40 -2.56 8.80
C LYS A 45 -19.43 -2.03 9.85
N SER A 46 -19.63 -2.36 11.13
CA SER A 46 -18.75 -2.03 12.24
C SER A 46 -17.62 -3.05 12.47
N ASP A 47 -17.59 -4.18 11.76
CA ASP A 47 -16.53 -5.19 11.96
C ASP A 47 -15.26 -4.81 11.20
N PHE A 48 -14.42 -3.99 11.84
CA PHE A 48 -13.10 -3.61 11.34
C PHE A 48 -12.13 -4.79 11.17
N ASN A 49 -12.42 -5.96 11.76
CA ASN A 49 -11.54 -7.13 11.72
C ASN A 49 -11.36 -7.67 10.30
N LYS A 50 -12.37 -7.49 9.43
CA LYS A 50 -12.28 -7.91 8.03
C LYS A 50 -11.14 -7.23 7.26
N TYR A 51 -10.89 -5.94 7.54
CA TYR A 51 -9.81 -5.19 6.90
C TYR A 51 -8.47 -5.35 7.63
N GLU A 52 -8.48 -5.68 8.92
CA GLU A 52 -7.26 -5.75 9.73
C GLU A 52 -6.27 -6.76 9.15
N LYS A 53 -6.74 -7.98 8.90
CA LYS A 53 -5.91 -9.05 8.32
C LYS A 53 -5.35 -8.64 6.95
N PHE A 54 -6.19 -8.08 6.08
CA PHE A 54 -5.76 -7.61 4.76
C PHE A 54 -4.68 -6.54 4.87
N VAL A 55 -4.88 -5.55 5.74
CA VAL A 55 -3.93 -4.45 5.95
C VAL A 55 -2.60 -4.95 6.53
N GLU A 56 -2.63 -5.86 7.49
CA GLU A 56 -1.40 -6.44 8.08
C GLU A 56 -0.62 -7.29 7.07
N GLN A 57 -1.32 -8.04 6.24
CA GLN A 57 -0.69 -8.89 5.24
C GLN A 57 -0.11 -8.10 4.07
N ASN A 58 -0.79 -7.04 3.64
CA ASN A 58 -0.49 -6.39 2.37
C ASN A 58 0.21 -5.04 2.49
N PHE A 59 0.17 -4.36 3.64
CA PHE A 59 0.81 -3.05 3.78
C PHE A 59 2.11 -3.10 4.58
N ALA A 60 3.10 -2.32 4.17
CA ALA A 60 4.34 -2.10 4.93
C ALA A 60 4.09 -1.12 6.08
N LEU A 61 3.20 -1.48 7.02
CA LEU A 61 2.64 -0.59 8.04
C LEU A 61 3.68 0.23 8.81
N LYS A 62 4.76 -0.42 9.28
CA LYS A 62 5.84 0.26 10.02
C LYS A 62 6.54 1.28 9.13
N SER A 63 6.88 0.90 7.91
CA SER A 63 7.59 1.77 6.97
C SER A 63 6.73 2.98 6.58
N ILE A 64 5.43 2.76 6.33
CA ILE A 64 4.48 3.83 6.03
C ILE A 64 4.36 4.76 7.24
N ALA A 65 4.04 4.24 8.43
CA ALA A 65 3.86 5.05 9.62
C ALA A 65 5.06 5.96 9.90
N TYR A 66 6.27 5.40 9.86
CA TYR A 66 7.50 6.18 10.10
C TYR A 66 7.82 7.15 8.95
N GLY A 67 7.53 6.78 7.71
CA GLY A 67 7.70 7.68 6.58
C GLY A 67 6.77 8.91 6.60
N LEU A 68 5.63 8.83 7.31
CA LEU A 68 4.66 9.93 7.46
C LEU A 68 5.09 11.00 8.47
N ILE A 69 6.02 10.70 9.37
CA ILE A 69 6.58 11.62 10.36
C ILE A 69 8.06 11.86 10.07
N ASN A 70 8.62 12.94 10.59
CA ASN A 70 10.04 13.23 10.38
C ASN A 70 10.94 12.49 11.38
N GLU A 71 12.22 12.31 11.01
CA GLU A 71 13.21 11.60 11.78
C GLU A 71 13.39 12.18 13.20
N LYS A 72 13.37 13.51 13.35
CA LYS A 72 13.48 14.17 14.67
C LYS A 72 12.34 13.78 15.63
N VAL A 73 11.14 13.53 15.09
CA VAL A 73 10.01 13.05 15.90
C VAL A 73 10.24 11.60 16.30
N ILE A 74 10.81 10.78 15.41
CA ILE A 74 11.13 9.38 15.72
C ILE A 74 12.19 9.33 16.82
N GLU A 75 13.30 10.04 16.65
CA GLU A 75 14.41 10.07 17.59
C GLU A 75 14.05 10.68 18.97
N GLY A 76 13.13 11.66 18.96
CA GLY A 76 12.66 12.34 20.17
C GLY A 76 11.61 11.58 21.00
N ASN A 77 11.24 10.36 20.61
CA ASN A 77 10.24 9.57 21.33
C ASN A 77 10.77 8.17 21.70
N ASP A 78 10.31 7.67 22.84
CA ASP A 78 10.63 6.32 23.29
C ASP A 78 9.91 5.24 22.45
N GLN A 79 10.39 4.02 22.56
CA GLN A 79 9.86 2.87 21.82
C GLN A 79 8.37 2.60 22.12
N GLU A 80 7.93 2.84 23.36
CA GLU A 80 6.55 2.63 23.75
C GLU A 80 5.62 3.63 23.02
N THR A 81 6.01 4.90 22.99
CA THR A 81 5.27 5.96 22.26
C THR A 81 5.22 5.67 20.76
N LEU A 82 6.33 5.22 20.18
CA LEU A 82 6.39 4.83 18.76
C LEU A 82 5.50 3.62 18.45
N LEU A 83 5.43 2.63 19.34
CA LEU A 83 4.51 1.50 19.19
C LEU A 83 3.04 1.91 19.29
N LYS A 84 2.71 2.83 20.20
CA LYS A 84 1.36 3.42 20.31
C LYS A 84 0.99 4.15 19.01
N TYR A 85 1.91 4.93 18.46
CA TYR A 85 1.71 5.60 17.17
C TYR A 85 1.45 4.61 16.02
N GLN A 86 2.23 3.53 15.91
CA GLN A 86 2.01 2.51 14.89
C GLN A 86 0.64 1.85 15.01
N LYS A 87 0.20 1.54 16.25
CA LYS A 87 -1.13 0.96 16.51
C LYS A 87 -2.26 1.93 16.13
N ALA A 88 -2.13 3.20 16.51
CA ALA A 88 -3.10 4.23 16.17
C ALA A 88 -3.15 4.46 14.65
N PHE A 89 -2.00 4.49 13.97
CA PHE A 89 -1.93 4.58 12.51
C PHE A 89 -2.58 3.37 11.82
N LYS A 90 -2.33 2.14 12.29
CA LYS A 90 -2.99 0.94 11.72
C LYS A 90 -4.51 1.07 11.80
N LYS A 91 -5.07 1.41 12.95
CA LYS A 91 -6.52 1.61 13.13
C LYS A 91 -7.05 2.71 12.21
N TYR A 92 -6.34 3.82 12.14
CA TYR A 92 -6.68 4.92 11.24
C TYR A 92 -6.72 4.50 9.77
N LEU A 93 -5.72 3.73 9.30
CA LEU A 93 -5.67 3.22 7.94
C LEU A 93 -6.83 2.27 7.64
N ILE A 94 -7.12 1.33 8.56
CA ILE A 94 -8.25 0.40 8.43
C ILE A 94 -9.56 1.18 8.29
N LYS A 95 -9.79 2.16 9.16
CA LYS A 95 -10.99 2.99 9.12
C LYS A 95 -11.09 3.85 7.85
N THR A 96 -9.95 4.30 7.35
CA THR A 96 -9.90 5.01 6.05
C THR A 96 -10.33 4.10 4.90
N ILE A 97 -9.87 2.85 4.88
CA ILE A 97 -10.24 1.86 3.88
C ILE A 97 -11.73 1.51 4.00
N ASP A 98 -12.24 1.32 5.21
CA ASP A 98 -13.66 1.05 5.46
C ASP A 98 -14.56 2.22 4.97
N ASN A 99 -14.17 3.46 5.25
CA ASN A 99 -14.88 4.63 4.77
C ASN A 99 -14.88 4.71 3.23
N LEU A 100 -13.78 4.36 2.57
CA LEU A 100 -13.70 4.29 1.11
C LEU A 100 -14.63 3.21 0.56
N ALA A 101 -14.66 2.04 1.18
CA ALA A 101 -15.54 0.94 0.80
C ALA A 101 -17.03 1.33 0.88
N ASN A 102 -17.41 2.13 1.88
CA ASN A 102 -18.77 2.62 2.07
C ASN A 102 -19.19 3.72 1.07
N THR A 103 -18.24 4.31 0.31
CA THR A 103 -18.54 5.34 -0.71
C THR A 103 -18.83 4.77 -2.11
N SER A 104 -19.10 3.46 -2.21
CA SER A 104 -19.55 2.79 -3.44
C SER A 104 -18.48 2.67 -4.54
N VAL A 105 -17.43 1.95 -4.25
CA VAL A 105 -16.59 1.41 -5.32
C VAL A 105 -17.12 0.02 -5.67
N SER A 106 -18.15 -0.03 -6.52
CA SER A 106 -18.61 -1.29 -7.11
C SER A 106 -17.88 -1.45 -8.44
N GLY A 107 -17.12 -2.52 -8.60
CA GLY A 107 -16.47 -2.79 -9.87
C GLY A 107 -15.21 -3.65 -9.75
N ASP A 108 -14.67 -4.03 -10.90
CA ASP A 108 -13.47 -4.84 -10.97
C ASP A 108 -12.20 -3.98 -10.96
N ILE A 109 -11.18 -4.45 -10.27
CA ILE A 109 -9.82 -3.89 -10.36
C ILE A 109 -9.10 -4.58 -11.53
N ILE A 110 -8.86 -3.84 -12.60
CA ILE A 110 -8.27 -4.36 -13.83
C ILE A 110 -6.81 -3.92 -13.91
N LEU A 111 -5.89 -4.86 -13.84
CA LEU A 111 -4.47 -4.64 -14.08
C LEU A 111 -4.23 -4.14 -15.51
N LYS A 112 -3.40 -3.12 -15.67
CA LYS A 112 -2.98 -2.55 -16.96
C LYS A 112 -1.54 -2.91 -17.27
N ASP A 113 -0.63 -2.51 -16.42
CA ASP A 113 0.79 -2.74 -16.57
C ASP A 113 1.50 -2.74 -15.20
N ILE A 114 2.73 -3.24 -15.18
CA ILE A 114 3.60 -3.26 -14.01
C ILE A 114 4.99 -2.82 -14.46
N ASP A 115 5.51 -1.77 -13.82
CA ASP A 115 6.87 -1.28 -14.00
C ASP A 115 7.69 -1.52 -12.73
N LEU A 116 8.95 -1.91 -12.88
CA LEU A 116 9.91 -2.00 -11.79
C LEU A 116 10.92 -0.87 -11.88
N LYS A 117 10.92 0.03 -10.89
CA LYS A 117 11.84 1.15 -10.80
C LYS A 117 12.45 1.23 -9.40
N ASP A 118 13.77 1.20 -9.31
CA ASP A 118 14.52 1.32 -8.05
C ASP A 118 14.01 0.36 -6.94
N LYS A 119 13.73 -0.90 -7.32
CA LYS A 119 13.16 -1.95 -6.43
C LYS A 119 11.72 -1.68 -5.96
N VAL A 120 11.04 -0.72 -6.55
CA VAL A 120 9.62 -0.44 -6.32
C VAL A 120 8.83 -0.86 -7.56
N TYR A 121 7.88 -1.74 -7.39
CA TYR A 121 6.90 -2.07 -8.42
C TYR A 121 5.85 -0.96 -8.45
N ILE A 122 5.62 -0.42 -9.62
CA ILE A 122 4.54 0.53 -9.90
C ILE A 122 3.50 -0.22 -10.70
N ILE A 123 2.41 -0.59 -10.04
CA ILE A 123 1.32 -1.35 -10.64
C ILE A 123 0.24 -0.36 -11.05
N ASN A 124 -0.05 -0.29 -12.33
CA ASN A 124 -1.13 0.50 -12.89
C ASN A 124 -2.39 -0.35 -13.04
N SER A 125 -3.48 0.10 -12.50
CA SER A 125 -4.78 -0.55 -12.59
C SER A 125 -5.91 0.46 -12.69
N ASN A 126 -7.07 -0.01 -13.10
CA ASN A 126 -8.29 0.79 -13.11
C ASN A 126 -9.38 0.08 -12.32
N ILE A 127 -10.17 0.84 -11.55
CA ILE A 127 -11.46 0.36 -11.05
C ILE A 127 -12.52 0.79 -12.07
N LYS A 128 -13.29 -0.18 -12.56
CA LYS A 128 -14.46 0.10 -13.41
C LYS A 128 -15.72 0.07 -12.56
N ASP A 129 -16.42 1.19 -12.52
CA ASP A 129 -17.75 1.31 -11.91
C ASP A 129 -18.75 1.79 -12.96
N GLY A 130 -19.43 0.84 -13.57
CA GLY A 130 -20.35 1.12 -14.66
C GLY A 130 -19.66 1.82 -15.84
N LYS A 131 -20.00 3.10 -16.06
CA LYS A 131 -19.40 3.93 -17.13
C LYS A 131 -18.13 4.68 -16.69
N SER A 132 -17.88 4.72 -15.40
CA SER A 132 -16.71 5.41 -14.82
C SER A 132 -15.51 4.49 -14.73
N SER A 133 -14.32 5.06 -14.85
CA SER A 133 -13.06 4.35 -14.68
C SER A 133 -12.11 5.22 -13.86
N ILE A 134 -11.73 4.72 -12.68
CA ILE A 134 -10.82 5.41 -11.77
C ILE A 134 -9.43 4.80 -11.94
N SER A 135 -8.43 5.63 -12.20
CA SER A 135 -7.05 5.19 -12.33
C SER A 135 -6.38 5.04 -10.97
N LEU A 136 -5.74 3.89 -10.75
CA LEU A 136 -4.99 3.56 -9.54
C LEU A 136 -3.56 3.16 -9.87
N TYR A 137 -2.60 3.73 -9.15
CA TYR A 137 -1.23 3.25 -9.13
C TYR A 137 -0.89 2.78 -7.72
N TRP A 138 -0.36 1.57 -7.63
CA TRP A 138 0.09 0.97 -6.38
C TRP A 138 1.61 0.95 -6.37
N LYS A 139 2.23 1.47 -5.32
CA LYS A 139 3.66 1.28 -5.11
C LYS A 139 3.85 0.12 -4.16
N VAL A 140 4.55 -0.88 -4.64
CA VAL A 140 4.77 -2.15 -3.93
C VAL A 140 6.26 -2.44 -3.84
N VAL A 141 6.69 -2.93 -2.69
CA VAL A 141 8.08 -3.37 -2.46
C VAL A 141 8.08 -4.82 -2.01
N LYS A 142 9.20 -5.53 -2.24
CA LYS A 142 9.41 -6.87 -1.72
C LYS A 142 10.20 -6.80 -0.41
N ILE A 143 9.61 -7.26 0.69
CA ILE A 143 10.23 -7.30 2.02
C ILE A 143 10.21 -8.75 2.51
N ASN A 144 11.37 -9.35 2.76
CA ASN A 144 11.50 -10.75 3.21
C ASN A 144 10.71 -11.74 2.33
N ASN A 145 10.77 -11.57 1.01
CA ASN A 145 10.03 -12.29 -0.02
C ASN A 145 8.51 -12.01 -0.10
N ASP A 146 7.95 -11.17 0.75
CA ASP A 146 6.55 -10.76 0.67
C ASP A 146 6.40 -9.44 -0.08
N TYR A 147 5.40 -9.31 -0.93
CA TYR A 147 5.03 -8.03 -1.54
C TYR A 147 4.24 -7.18 -0.53
N LYS A 148 4.61 -5.91 -0.41
CA LYS A 148 3.98 -4.97 0.53
C LYS A 148 3.70 -3.64 -0.15
N ILE A 149 2.46 -3.17 -0.02
CA ILE A 149 2.03 -1.85 -0.49
C ILE A 149 2.65 -0.78 0.40
N ILE A 150 3.25 0.24 -0.21
CA ILE A 150 3.81 1.41 0.48
C ILE A 150 3.11 2.73 0.12
N ASP A 151 2.37 2.77 -0.99
CA ASP A 151 1.57 3.93 -1.40
C ASP A 151 0.47 3.50 -2.38
N VAL A 152 -0.64 4.23 -2.37
CA VAL A 152 -1.70 4.14 -3.38
C VAL A 152 -1.95 5.53 -3.92
N ILE A 153 -1.96 5.66 -5.24
CA ILE A 153 -2.19 6.90 -5.96
C ILE A 153 -3.53 6.77 -6.68
N VAL A 154 -4.47 7.63 -6.34
CA VAL A 154 -5.80 7.69 -6.93
C VAL A 154 -5.92 8.98 -7.73
N GLU A 155 -6.25 8.89 -9.02
CA GLU A 155 -6.40 10.07 -9.89
C GLU A 155 -5.21 11.05 -9.74
N ASN A 156 -3.97 10.52 -9.83
CA ASN A 156 -2.70 11.25 -9.66
C ASN A 156 -2.44 11.83 -8.24
N THR A 157 -3.26 11.50 -7.24
CA THR A 157 -3.06 11.96 -5.86
C THR A 157 -2.54 10.83 -4.99
N SER A 158 -1.29 10.93 -4.53
CA SER A 158 -0.68 9.97 -3.60
C SER A 158 -1.29 10.10 -2.21
N TYR A 159 -1.80 8.98 -1.68
CA TYR A 159 -2.28 8.90 -0.31
C TYR A 159 -1.15 9.20 0.69
N PHE A 160 0.03 8.60 0.49
CA PHE A 160 1.18 8.82 1.35
C PHE A 160 1.59 10.30 1.40
N VAL A 161 1.73 10.97 0.25
CA VAL A 161 2.14 12.39 0.19
C VAL A 161 1.10 13.28 0.88
N THR A 162 -0.18 13.02 0.65
CA THR A 162 -1.27 13.74 1.28
C THR A 162 -1.23 13.59 2.80
N LYS A 163 -1.13 12.36 3.31
CA LYS A 163 -1.08 12.10 4.76
C LYS A 163 0.19 12.61 5.41
N LYS A 164 1.33 12.53 4.73
CA LYS A 164 2.58 13.14 5.21
C LYS A 164 2.43 14.65 5.42
N SER A 165 1.78 15.33 4.48
CA SER A 165 1.48 16.77 4.61
C SER A 165 0.55 17.06 5.80
N GLU A 166 -0.53 16.28 5.95
CA GLU A 166 -1.48 16.42 7.07
C GLU A 166 -0.80 16.19 8.43
N PHE A 167 -0.06 15.09 8.59
CA PHE A 167 0.64 14.76 9.84
C PHE A 167 1.72 15.78 10.18
N THR A 168 2.44 16.27 9.16
CA THR A 168 3.43 17.35 9.34
C THR A 168 2.77 18.62 9.86
N LYS A 169 1.58 19.01 9.34
CA LYS A 169 0.82 20.17 9.82
C LYS A 169 0.39 20.00 11.28
N ILE A 170 -0.13 18.80 11.63
CA ILE A 170 -0.56 18.48 13.00
C ILE A 170 0.64 18.56 13.94
N LEU A 171 1.75 17.90 13.63
CA LEU A 171 2.94 17.90 14.45
C LEU A 171 3.50 19.31 14.62
N ARG A 172 3.59 20.09 13.54
CA ARG A 172 4.07 21.49 13.61
C ARG A 172 3.19 22.34 14.53
N LYS A 173 1.86 22.23 14.43
CA LYS A 173 0.91 22.94 15.29
C LYS A 173 1.07 22.54 16.77
N ASN A 174 1.49 21.32 17.04
CA ASN A 174 1.67 20.78 18.39
C ASN A 174 3.15 20.67 18.82
N ARG A 175 4.05 21.49 18.25
CA ARG A 175 5.48 21.54 18.61
C ARG A 175 6.20 20.19 18.54
N GLY A 176 5.84 19.34 17.59
CA GLY A 176 6.42 18.00 17.40
C GLY A 176 5.86 16.92 18.36
N ASN A 177 4.84 17.21 19.15
CA ASN A 177 4.29 16.28 20.13
C ASN A 177 3.55 15.11 19.46
N LEU A 178 4.21 13.94 19.41
CA LEU A 178 3.66 12.73 18.79
C LEU A 178 2.40 12.21 19.51
N LYS A 179 2.30 12.39 20.82
CA LYS A 179 1.11 11.97 21.61
C LYS A 179 -0.14 12.70 21.11
N LYS A 180 -0.02 13.98 20.71
CA LYS A 180 -1.16 14.72 20.11
C LYS A 180 -1.58 14.18 18.75
N LEU A 181 -0.65 13.72 17.92
CA LEU A 181 -0.99 13.04 16.69
C LEU A 181 -1.71 11.71 16.98
N ILE A 182 -1.21 10.91 17.93
CA ILE A 182 -1.85 9.66 18.36
C ILE A 182 -3.31 9.90 18.81
N GLU A 183 -3.55 10.89 19.69
CA GLU A 183 -4.89 11.25 20.16
C GLU A 183 -5.86 11.62 19.00
N ILE A 184 -5.35 12.26 17.96
CA ILE A 184 -6.14 12.61 16.79
C ILE A 184 -6.47 11.37 15.93
N LEU A 185 -5.48 10.50 15.72
CA LEU A 185 -5.68 9.25 14.95
C LEU A 185 -6.65 8.29 15.65
N GLU A 186 -6.66 8.24 16.98
CA GLU A 186 -7.56 7.40 17.76
C GLU A 186 -9.01 7.89 17.77
N LYS A 187 -9.24 9.19 17.53
CA LYS A 187 -10.58 9.79 17.46
C LYS A 187 -11.22 9.70 16.08
N PHE A 188 -10.42 9.44 15.07
CA PHE A 188 -10.87 9.32 13.70
C PHE A 188 -11.68 8.06 13.49
#